data_993bdcdc27d3184136c6dd416e1f213f
#
_entry.id   993bdcdc27d3184136c6dd416e1f213f
#
_cell.length_a   1.000
_cell.length_b   1.000
_cell.length_c   1.000
_cell.angle_alpha   90.00
_cell.angle_beta   90.00
_cell.angle_gamma   90.00
#
_symmetry.space_group_name_H-M   'P 1'
#
loop_
_entity.id
_entity.type
_entity.pdbx_description
1 polymer ?
#
loop_
_entity_poly.entity_id
_entity_poly.type
_entity_poly.pdbx_seq_one_letter_code
_entity_poly.pdbx_strand_id
1 'polypeptide(L)'
;MINLDKPANPSSHEVVAWLKRMLRVEKTGHSGTLDPKVTGGLIVCIDRATRLVKAQQGAGKEYVCICRLHGAPEGGKTAVQRAIETLTGALFQRPPLISAVKRQLRIRTIYESKMYEYDEERNLVVFWISCEAGTYVRTMCVHLGLLLGVGGHMQELRRVRSGILGEKDNLVTMHDVMDAMWVHDNLKQEDYLRRVVMPLEVLLTNYKRVVVKDSAVNAICYGAKLMIPGLLRYEAGIEVGEEVVLMTTKGEAIAVGIAQMNTAVMATCDHGCVAKIKRVVMERDTYPRRWGLGPTAQAKKKLIAEGKLDKFGKPNDKTPAEYLRAVPDANGAKAKDAGERDKRERSPGADVSGDSPEKKKDKKEKKEKKEKKEKKDKKDKS
;
A
#
# COMPACT_ATOMS: atom_id res chain seq x y z
N MET A 1 -15.74 -1.52 -3.33
CA MET A 1 -15.17 -0.18 -3.10
C MET A 1 -16.04 0.88 -3.77
N ILE A 2 -15.93 2.14 -3.36
CA ILE A 2 -16.74 3.25 -3.91
C ILE A 2 -15.80 4.37 -4.36
N ASN A 3 -16.01 4.92 -5.55
CA ASN A 3 -15.39 6.16 -5.99
C ASN A 3 -16.34 7.30 -5.64
N LEU A 4 -16.11 7.94 -4.50
CA LEU A 4 -17.03 8.90 -3.91
C LEU A 4 -16.65 10.34 -4.27
N ASP A 5 -17.61 11.14 -4.70
CA ASP A 5 -17.47 12.61 -4.75
C ASP A 5 -17.67 13.17 -3.33
N LYS A 6 -16.56 13.46 -2.66
CA LYS A 6 -16.63 14.03 -1.31
C LYS A 6 -17.17 15.46 -1.39
N PRO A 7 -18.25 15.78 -0.68
CA PRO A 7 -18.75 17.15 -0.62
C PRO A 7 -17.81 18.05 0.20
N ALA A 8 -17.98 19.36 0.02
CA ALA A 8 -17.36 20.36 0.91
C ALA A 8 -17.94 20.27 2.33
N ASN A 9 -17.14 20.69 3.30
CA ASN A 9 -17.37 20.82 4.74
C ASN A 9 -17.12 19.56 5.57
N PRO A 10 -17.72 18.37 5.34
CA PRO A 10 -17.40 17.23 6.20
C PRO A 10 -15.96 16.75 5.97
N SER A 11 -15.34 16.25 7.03
CA SER A 11 -14.04 15.60 6.94
C SER A 11 -14.12 14.26 6.21
N SER A 12 -13.00 13.79 5.65
CA SER A 12 -12.95 12.46 5.02
C SER A 12 -13.33 11.33 6.00
N HIS A 13 -13.01 11.49 7.29
CA HIS A 13 -13.33 10.49 8.32
C HIS A 13 -14.82 10.43 8.62
N GLU A 14 -15.50 11.58 8.71
CA GLU A 14 -16.96 11.66 8.91
C GLU A 14 -17.70 11.02 7.75
N VAL A 15 -17.33 11.37 6.52
CA VAL A 15 -17.93 10.78 5.31
C VAL A 15 -17.78 9.26 5.30
N VAL A 16 -16.60 8.75 5.60
CA VAL A 16 -16.35 7.29 5.67
C VAL A 16 -17.13 6.63 6.82
N ALA A 17 -17.29 7.32 7.95
CA ALA A 17 -18.11 6.83 9.07
C ALA A 17 -19.61 6.79 8.73
N TRP A 18 -20.10 7.77 7.98
CA TRP A 18 -21.48 7.77 7.49
C TRP A 18 -21.74 6.65 6.48
N LEU A 19 -20.83 6.46 5.51
CA LEU A 19 -20.90 5.34 4.57
C LEU A 19 -20.87 3.97 5.28
N LYS A 20 -20.04 3.84 6.33
CA LYS A 20 -20.01 2.61 7.14
C LYS A 20 -21.39 2.29 7.75
N ARG A 21 -22.10 3.31 8.25
CA ARG A 21 -23.43 3.14 8.84
C ARG A 21 -24.48 2.85 7.77
N MET A 22 -24.49 3.61 6.65
CA MET A 22 -25.44 3.42 5.56
C MET A 22 -25.35 2.02 4.96
N LEU A 23 -24.12 1.56 4.68
CA LEU A 23 -23.87 0.23 4.09
C LEU A 23 -23.89 -0.91 5.11
N ARG A 24 -23.96 -0.63 6.43
CA ARG A 24 -23.94 -1.62 7.53
C ARG A 24 -22.75 -2.57 7.47
N VAL A 25 -21.56 -2.07 7.06
CA VAL A 25 -20.34 -2.85 6.89
C VAL A 25 -19.44 -2.78 8.12
N GLU A 26 -18.60 -3.80 8.32
CA GLU A 26 -17.73 -3.86 9.51
C GLU A 26 -16.55 -2.91 9.41
N LYS A 27 -15.93 -2.80 8.24
CA LYS A 27 -14.68 -2.08 8.02
C LYS A 27 -14.76 -1.16 6.83
N THR A 28 -14.26 0.06 7.02
CA THR A 28 -14.11 1.04 5.95
C THR A 28 -12.73 1.70 6.04
N GLY A 29 -12.24 2.19 4.91
CA GLY A 29 -10.99 2.93 4.82
C GLY A 29 -11.00 3.78 3.56
N HIS A 30 -10.07 4.73 3.42
CA HIS A 30 -10.01 5.62 2.26
C HIS A 30 -8.60 5.80 1.72
N SER A 31 -8.50 6.18 0.44
CA SER A 31 -7.25 6.30 -0.32
C SER A 31 -6.37 7.52 0.02
N GLY A 32 -6.74 8.32 0.99
CA GLY A 32 -6.02 9.52 1.42
C GLY A 32 -6.96 10.63 1.82
N THR A 33 -6.62 11.32 2.91
CA THR A 33 -7.42 12.39 3.49
C THR A 33 -7.54 13.58 2.52
N LEU A 34 -8.74 14.12 2.41
CA LEU A 34 -9.02 15.44 1.87
C LEU A 34 -9.35 16.37 3.03
N ASP A 35 -8.90 17.62 2.95
CA ASP A 35 -9.30 18.64 3.91
C ASP A 35 -10.83 18.85 3.87
N PRO A 36 -11.47 19.32 4.94
CA PRO A 36 -12.93 19.51 4.99
C PRO A 36 -13.48 20.31 3.81
N LYS A 37 -12.89 21.43 3.47
CA LYS A 37 -13.33 22.30 2.35
C LYS A 37 -13.04 21.73 0.95
N VAL A 38 -12.13 20.75 0.85
CA VAL A 38 -11.73 20.15 -0.44
C VAL A 38 -12.76 19.14 -0.90
N THR A 39 -13.11 19.18 -2.19
CA THR A 39 -14.07 18.29 -2.84
C THR A 39 -13.39 17.26 -3.75
N GLY A 40 -14.20 16.36 -4.32
CA GLY A 40 -13.78 15.45 -5.40
C GLY A 40 -13.49 14.03 -4.97
N GLY A 41 -12.87 13.27 -5.85
CA GLY A 41 -12.74 11.81 -5.78
C GLY A 41 -12.07 11.29 -4.52
N LEU A 42 -12.80 10.54 -3.70
CA LEU A 42 -12.33 9.84 -2.52
C LEU A 42 -12.64 8.35 -2.68
N ILE A 43 -11.62 7.54 -2.91
CA ILE A 43 -11.81 6.08 -2.98
C ILE A 43 -12.06 5.57 -1.57
N VAL A 44 -13.25 5.02 -1.34
CA VAL A 44 -13.64 4.37 -0.08
C VAL A 44 -13.60 2.86 -0.27
N CYS A 45 -12.77 2.20 0.50
CA CYS A 45 -12.63 0.76 0.53
C CYS A 45 -13.51 0.18 1.64
N ILE A 46 -14.20 -0.93 1.33
CA ILE A 46 -15.16 -1.60 2.21
C ILE A 46 -14.63 -2.99 2.51
N ASP A 47 -14.70 -3.43 3.75
CA ASP A 47 -14.32 -4.76 4.25
C ASP A 47 -12.96 -5.23 3.70
N ARG A 48 -12.93 -6.25 2.85
CA ARG A 48 -11.69 -6.82 2.28
C ARG A 48 -10.90 -5.83 1.44
N ALA A 49 -11.55 -4.90 0.75
CA ALA A 49 -10.89 -3.87 -0.02
C ALA A 49 -10.03 -2.93 0.86
N THR A 50 -10.30 -2.84 2.17
CA THR A 50 -9.49 -2.04 3.10
C THR A 50 -8.02 -2.51 3.15
N ARG A 51 -7.73 -3.73 2.74
CA ARG A 51 -6.37 -4.26 2.63
C ARG A 51 -5.56 -3.58 1.52
N LEU A 52 -6.22 -2.95 0.54
CA LEU A 52 -5.60 -2.22 -0.57
C LEU A 52 -5.40 -0.73 -0.27
N VAL A 53 -5.95 -0.20 0.83
CA VAL A 53 -5.88 1.22 1.20
C VAL A 53 -4.47 1.78 1.16
N LYS A 54 -3.48 1.06 1.69
CA LYS A 54 -2.08 1.55 1.72
C LYS A 54 -1.49 1.70 0.31
N ALA A 55 -1.81 0.81 -0.62
CA ALA A 55 -1.39 0.91 -2.01
C ALA A 55 -2.03 2.14 -2.67
N GLN A 56 -3.33 2.36 -2.45
CA GLN A 56 -4.04 3.52 -2.96
C GLN A 56 -3.58 4.85 -2.33
N GLN A 57 -3.17 4.85 -1.07
CA GLN A 57 -2.59 6.03 -0.42
C GLN A 57 -1.28 6.46 -1.08
N GLY A 58 -0.45 5.51 -1.52
CA GLY A 58 0.81 5.76 -2.22
C GLY A 58 0.67 6.13 -3.71
N ALA A 59 -0.50 5.98 -4.30
CA ALA A 59 -0.73 6.30 -5.72
C ALA A 59 -0.75 7.82 -5.97
N GLY A 60 -0.30 8.26 -7.15
CA GLY A 60 -0.35 9.65 -7.59
C GLY A 60 -1.76 10.25 -7.56
N LYS A 61 -1.85 11.56 -7.51
CA LYS A 61 -3.10 12.31 -7.45
C LYS A 61 -3.11 13.46 -8.45
N GLU A 62 -4.30 13.77 -8.94
CA GLU A 62 -4.50 14.96 -9.77
C GLU A 62 -5.51 15.89 -9.10
N TYR A 63 -5.23 17.18 -9.21
CA TYR A 63 -6.06 18.22 -8.61
C TYR A 63 -6.29 19.36 -9.56
N VAL A 64 -7.47 19.99 -9.49
CA VAL A 64 -7.73 21.33 -9.97
C VAL A 64 -7.78 22.27 -8.79
N CYS A 65 -7.03 23.34 -8.85
CA CYS A 65 -6.86 24.31 -7.79
C CYS A 65 -7.20 25.72 -8.24
N ILE A 66 -7.91 26.45 -7.40
CA ILE A 66 -8.06 27.90 -7.50
C ILE A 66 -7.16 28.51 -6.43
N CYS A 67 -6.12 29.22 -6.87
CA CYS A 67 -5.19 29.95 -6.02
C CYS A 67 -5.54 31.44 -6.08
N ARG A 68 -5.66 32.07 -4.92
CA ARG A 68 -5.79 33.53 -4.79
C ARG A 68 -4.43 34.13 -4.53
N LEU A 69 -3.98 35.03 -5.40
CA LEU A 69 -2.83 35.88 -5.17
C LEU A 69 -3.25 37.10 -4.35
N HIS A 70 -2.37 37.62 -3.52
CA HIS A 70 -2.67 38.75 -2.63
C HIS A 70 -2.47 40.11 -3.32
N GLY A 71 -1.98 40.12 -4.53
CA GLY A 71 -1.80 41.30 -5.38
C GLY A 71 -1.57 40.90 -6.82
N ALA A 72 -1.59 41.87 -7.71
CA ALA A 72 -1.27 41.65 -9.12
C ALA A 72 0.24 41.42 -9.29
N PRO A 73 0.69 40.31 -9.89
CA PRO A 73 2.10 40.04 -10.11
C PRO A 73 2.64 40.89 -11.28
N GLU A 74 3.88 41.36 -11.16
CA GLU A 74 4.59 41.97 -12.25
C GLU A 74 4.73 40.96 -13.43
N GLY A 75 4.37 41.40 -14.66
CA GLY A 75 4.36 40.54 -15.85
C GLY A 75 3.09 39.74 -16.05
N GLY A 76 2.05 39.91 -15.20
CA GLY A 76 0.69 39.42 -15.43
C GLY A 76 0.62 37.90 -15.69
N LYS A 77 -0.24 37.49 -16.62
CA LYS A 77 -0.50 36.08 -16.98
C LYS A 77 0.76 35.29 -17.33
N THR A 78 1.70 35.89 -18.05
CA THR A 78 2.94 35.18 -18.46
C THR A 78 3.85 34.87 -17.28
N ALA A 79 3.95 35.77 -16.31
CA ALA A 79 4.73 35.55 -15.10
C ALA A 79 4.12 34.42 -14.25
N VAL A 80 2.79 34.40 -14.09
CA VAL A 80 2.07 33.33 -13.39
C VAL A 80 2.31 31.98 -14.04
N GLN A 81 2.21 31.89 -15.37
CA GLN A 81 2.45 30.63 -16.10
C GLN A 81 3.87 30.12 -15.89
N ARG A 82 4.88 30.96 -16.01
CA ARG A 82 6.30 30.60 -15.78
C ARG A 82 6.53 30.16 -14.35
N ALA A 83 5.91 30.82 -13.37
CA ALA A 83 6.02 30.44 -11.97
C ALA A 83 5.43 29.05 -11.68
N ILE A 84 4.29 28.71 -12.30
CA ILE A 84 3.69 27.35 -12.19
C ILE A 84 4.60 26.30 -12.85
N GLU A 85 5.16 26.58 -14.02
CA GLU A 85 6.10 25.71 -14.71
C GLU A 85 7.38 25.49 -13.88
N THR A 86 7.89 26.53 -13.22
CA THR A 86 9.05 26.44 -12.31
C THR A 86 8.78 25.54 -11.09
N LEU A 87 7.52 25.43 -10.66
CA LEU A 87 7.11 24.55 -9.56
C LEU A 87 6.86 23.09 -10.01
N THR A 88 7.10 22.76 -11.28
CA THR A 88 7.04 21.36 -11.77
C THR A 88 8.37 20.66 -11.48
N GLY A 89 8.30 19.39 -11.06
CA GLY A 89 9.45 18.60 -10.66
C GLY A 89 9.53 18.38 -9.15
N ALA A 90 10.73 18.12 -8.66
CA ALA A 90 10.96 17.81 -7.24
C ALA A 90 11.01 19.10 -6.40
N LEU A 91 10.12 19.21 -5.43
CA LEU A 91 9.99 20.38 -4.56
C LEU A 91 10.19 20.00 -3.08
N PHE A 92 10.84 20.90 -2.35
CA PHE A 92 10.85 20.85 -0.89
C PHE A 92 9.55 21.41 -0.35
N GLN A 93 8.76 20.57 0.29
CA GLN A 93 7.52 20.99 0.94
C GLN A 93 7.55 20.69 2.45
N ARG A 94 7.09 21.66 3.22
CA ARG A 94 6.77 21.46 4.64
C ARG A 94 5.24 21.41 4.77
N PRO A 95 4.66 20.41 5.46
CA PRO A 95 3.22 20.35 5.69
C PRO A 95 2.70 21.66 6.28
N PRO A 96 1.48 22.10 5.93
CA PRO A 96 0.89 23.32 6.49
C PRO A 96 0.76 23.23 8.03
N LEU A 97 0.54 24.36 8.69
CA LEU A 97 0.42 24.43 10.16
C LEU A 97 -0.69 23.51 10.68
N ILE A 98 -1.85 23.56 10.04
CA ILE A 98 -2.99 22.71 10.35
C ILE A 98 -2.87 21.44 9.50
N SER A 99 -2.21 20.43 10.04
CA SER A 99 -2.10 19.09 9.43
C SER A 99 -1.91 18.02 10.50
N ALA A 100 -2.43 16.80 10.21
CA ALA A 100 -2.33 15.66 11.13
C ALA A 100 -0.95 14.96 11.13
N VAL A 101 0.05 15.50 10.41
CA VAL A 101 1.37 14.88 10.28
C VAL A 101 2.47 15.76 10.85
N LYS A 102 3.60 15.14 11.24
CA LYS A 102 4.79 15.88 11.69
C LYS A 102 5.26 16.85 10.59
N ARG A 103 5.47 18.11 10.95
CA ARG A 103 5.95 19.19 10.06
C ARG A 103 7.44 19.08 9.75
N GLN A 104 7.83 17.97 9.11
CA GLN A 104 9.19 17.78 8.60
C GLN A 104 9.24 18.17 7.12
N LEU A 105 10.37 18.74 6.70
CA LEU A 105 10.65 19.01 5.30
C LEU A 105 10.67 17.69 4.54
N ARG A 106 9.98 17.64 3.39
CA ARG A 106 9.87 16.45 2.54
C ARG A 106 10.04 16.86 1.09
N ILE A 107 10.66 16.02 0.30
CA ILE A 107 10.66 16.16 -1.15
C ILE A 107 9.35 15.57 -1.67
N ARG A 108 8.68 16.31 -2.56
CA ARG A 108 7.49 15.88 -3.29
C ARG A 108 7.60 16.29 -4.74
N THR A 109 7.17 15.39 -5.61
CA THR A 109 7.28 15.59 -7.06
C THR A 109 5.94 16.03 -7.63
N ILE A 110 5.95 17.11 -8.39
CA ILE A 110 4.89 17.51 -9.30
C ILE A 110 5.28 16.99 -10.67
N TYR A 111 4.50 16.03 -11.19
CA TYR A 111 4.81 15.39 -12.46
C TYR A 111 4.49 16.30 -13.63
N GLU A 112 3.36 16.99 -13.55
CA GLU A 112 2.87 17.88 -14.58
C GLU A 112 2.01 18.98 -13.97
N SER A 113 2.04 20.16 -14.57
CA SER A 113 1.17 21.28 -14.20
C SER A 113 0.69 22.01 -15.45
N LYS A 114 -0.55 22.51 -15.40
CA LYS A 114 -1.14 23.28 -16.50
C LYS A 114 -1.99 24.39 -15.93
N MET A 115 -1.69 25.62 -16.33
CA MET A 115 -2.55 26.76 -16.05
C MET A 115 -3.72 26.75 -17.04
N TYR A 116 -4.94 26.90 -16.54
CA TYR A 116 -6.14 27.04 -17.36
C TYR A 116 -6.51 28.51 -17.56
N GLU A 117 -6.56 29.26 -16.46
CA GLU A 117 -7.06 30.62 -16.47
C GLU A 117 -6.34 31.46 -15.39
N TYR A 118 -6.21 32.77 -15.69
CA TYR A 118 -5.84 33.78 -14.72
C TYR A 118 -6.80 34.97 -14.86
N ASP A 119 -7.59 35.20 -13.81
CA ASP A 119 -8.46 36.35 -13.66
C ASP A 119 -7.66 37.48 -13.00
N GLU A 120 -7.31 38.50 -13.82
CA GLU A 120 -6.48 39.63 -13.40
C GLU A 120 -7.22 40.58 -12.45
N GLU A 121 -8.55 40.72 -12.57
CA GLU A 121 -9.32 41.60 -11.71
C GLU A 121 -9.41 41.08 -10.28
N ARG A 122 -9.57 39.74 -10.15
CA ARG A 122 -9.73 39.09 -8.86
C ARG A 122 -8.46 38.46 -8.35
N ASN A 123 -7.38 38.47 -9.11
CA ASN A 123 -6.10 37.79 -8.83
C ASN A 123 -6.29 36.29 -8.53
N LEU A 124 -7.14 35.61 -9.33
CA LEU A 124 -7.41 34.19 -9.20
C LEU A 124 -6.72 33.40 -10.30
N VAL A 125 -6.01 32.37 -9.93
CA VAL A 125 -5.32 31.46 -10.84
C VAL A 125 -5.96 30.10 -10.77
N VAL A 126 -6.44 29.58 -11.91
CA VAL A 126 -6.97 28.22 -12.04
C VAL A 126 -5.92 27.36 -12.72
N PHE A 127 -5.49 26.31 -12.05
CA PHE A 127 -4.52 25.38 -12.61
C PHE A 127 -4.81 23.92 -12.20
N TRP A 128 -4.35 23.02 -13.04
CA TRP A 128 -4.36 21.58 -12.80
C TRP A 128 -2.95 21.08 -12.52
N ILE A 129 -2.83 20.09 -11.64
CA ILE A 129 -1.57 19.43 -11.35
C ILE A 129 -1.75 17.92 -11.26
N SER A 130 -0.72 17.18 -11.72
CA SER A 130 -0.49 15.77 -11.43
C SER A 130 0.71 15.64 -10.50
N CYS A 131 0.57 14.96 -9.37
CA CYS A 131 1.58 14.98 -8.33
C CYS A 131 1.69 13.67 -7.53
N GLU A 132 2.83 13.52 -6.87
CA GLU A 132 3.12 12.44 -5.94
C GLU A 132 2.16 12.45 -4.73
N ALA A 133 1.89 11.26 -4.22
CA ALA A 133 1.10 11.10 -2.99
C ALA A 133 1.73 11.85 -1.80
N GLY A 134 0.89 12.58 -1.06
CA GLY A 134 1.33 13.39 0.08
C GLY A 134 1.89 14.76 -0.29
N THR A 135 1.71 15.21 -1.53
CA THR A 135 1.94 16.59 -1.96
C THR A 135 0.87 17.50 -1.37
N TYR A 136 1.28 18.66 -0.85
CA TYR A 136 0.39 19.68 -0.29
C TYR A 136 0.17 20.81 -1.28
N VAL A 137 -0.98 20.84 -1.93
CA VAL A 137 -1.34 21.90 -2.88
C VAL A 137 -1.45 23.27 -2.17
N ARG A 138 -1.89 23.27 -0.90
CA ARG A 138 -1.87 24.49 -0.06
C ARG A 138 -0.47 25.11 0.04
N THR A 139 0.55 24.28 0.22
CA THR A 139 1.95 24.75 0.27
C THR A 139 2.43 25.22 -1.10
N MET A 140 2.00 24.54 -2.18
CA MET A 140 2.33 24.97 -3.54
C MET A 140 1.77 26.35 -3.87
N CYS A 141 0.53 26.65 -3.47
CA CYS A 141 -0.05 28.00 -3.65
C CYS A 141 0.74 29.08 -2.90
N VAL A 142 1.24 28.79 -1.71
CA VAL A 142 2.14 29.69 -0.99
C VAL A 142 3.45 29.89 -1.73
N HIS A 143 4.05 28.83 -2.25
CA HIS A 143 5.29 28.90 -3.02
C HIS A 143 5.08 29.72 -4.32
N LEU A 144 3.93 29.51 -5.00
CA LEU A 144 3.56 30.30 -6.20
C LEU A 144 3.52 31.79 -5.89
N GLY A 145 2.82 32.16 -4.80
CA GLY A 145 2.75 33.55 -4.37
C GLY A 145 4.09 34.16 -3.97
N LEU A 146 4.97 33.35 -3.36
CA LEU A 146 6.34 33.77 -3.01
C LEU A 146 7.20 34.01 -4.26
N LEU A 147 7.13 33.11 -5.27
CA LEU A 147 7.85 33.27 -6.53
C LEU A 147 7.42 34.52 -7.29
N LEU A 148 6.14 34.87 -7.20
CA LEU A 148 5.57 36.06 -7.82
C LEU A 148 5.78 37.33 -6.99
N GLY A 149 6.31 37.23 -5.77
CA GLY A 149 6.54 38.36 -4.86
C GLY A 149 5.29 38.97 -4.24
N VAL A 150 4.10 38.47 -4.54
CA VAL A 150 2.81 39.05 -4.08
C VAL A 150 2.14 38.25 -2.96
N GLY A 151 2.63 37.04 -2.67
CA GLY A 151 1.96 36.11 -1.75
C GLY A 151 0.74 35.45 -2.38
N GLY A 152 0.30 34.33 -1.78
CA GLY A 152 -0.85 33.61 -2.29
C GLY A 152 -1.30 32.49 -1.38
N HIS A 153 -2.56 32.07 -1.53
CA HIS A 153 -3.12 30.93 -0.80
C HIS A 153 -4.12 30.15 -1.64
N MET A 154 -4.34 28.90 -1.27
CA MET A 154 -5.35 28.05 -1.89
C MET A 154 -6.75 28.54 -1.51
N GLN A 155 -7.54 28.91 -2.47
CA GLN A 155 -8.94 29.31 -2.31
C GLN A 155 -9.84 28.08 -2.34
N GLU A 156 -9.77 27.30 -3.43
CA GLU A 156 -10.53 26.08 -3.63
C GLU A 156 -9.64 24.97 -4.18
N LEU A 157 -10.01 23.74 -3.89
CA LEU A 157 -9.31 22.55 -4.37
C LEU A 157 -10.31 21.41 -4.61
N ARG A 158 -10.17 20.79 -5.78
CA ARG A 158 -10.92 19.58 -6.13
C ARG A 158 -9.96 18.48 -6.57
N ARG A 159 -10.08 17.28 -6.00
CA ARG A 159 -9.32 16.12 -6.45
C ARG A 159 -10.04 15.45 -7.59
N VAL A 160 -9.47 15.51 -8.80
CA VAL A 160 -10.07 14.95 -10.02
C VAL A 160 -9.62 13.52 -10.32
N ARG A 161 -8.49 13.07 -9.74
CA ARG A 161 -8.01 11.69 -9.87
C ARG A 161 -7.30 11.22 -8.59
N SER A 162 -7.48 9.95 -8.25
CA SER A 162 -6.75 9.27 -7.19
C SER A 162 -6.30 7.90 -7.70
N GLY A 163 -5.00 7.75 -8.00
CA GLY A 163 -4.46 6.56 -8.63
C GLY A 163 -5.11 6.30 -9.99
N ILE A 164 -5.73 5.14 -10.15
CA ILE A 164 -6.36 4.72 -11.40
C ILE A 164 -7.75 5.33 -11.64
N LEU A 165 -8.42 5.83 -10.60
CA LEU A 165 -9.79 6.34 -10.68
C LEU A 165 -9.83 7.86 -10.77
N GLY A 166 -10.47 8.36 -11.81
CA GLY A 166 -10.80 9.76 -12.02
C GLY A 166 -12.30 10.04 -11.88
N GLU A 167 -12.71 11.24 -12.25
CA GLU A 167 -14.11 11.67 -12.18
C GLU A 167 -15.02 10.94 -13.18
N LYS A 168 -14.45 10.45 -14.29
CA LYS A 168 -15.19 9.70 -15.32
C LYS A 168 -15.42 8.23 -14.93
N ASP A 169 -14.75 7.76 -13.88
CA ASP A 169 -14.75 6.35 -13.49
C ASP A 169 -15.78 6.10 -12.40
N ASN A 170 -17.05 6.19 -12.76
CA ASN A 170 -18.20 5.94 -11.88
C ASN A 170 -18.09 6.69 -10.53
N LEU A 171 -17.94 8.01 -10.61
CA LEU A 171 -17.96 8.90 -9.47
C LEU A 171 -19.41 9.02 -8.96
N VAL A 172 -19.64 8.70 -7.69
CA VAL A 172 -20.97 8.70 -7.05
C VAL A 172 -21.00 9.61 -5.83
N THR A 173 -22.18 10.14 -5.52
CA THR A 173 -22.43 10.96 -4.34
C THR A 173 -22.83 10.12 -3.13
N MET A 174 -22.87 10.72 -1.95
CA MET A 174 -23.43 10.05 -0.77
C MET A 174 -24.94 9.79 -0.89
N HIS A 175 -25.66 10.63 -1.66
CA HIS A 175 -27.07 10.44 -1.92
C HIS A 175 -27.31 9.21 -2.80
N ASP A 176 -26.48 9.00 -3.84
CA ASP A 176 -26.55 7.78 -4.65
C ASP A 176 -26.40 6.51 -3.81
N VAL A 177 -25.48 6.54 -2.80
CA VAL A 177 -25.31 5.40 -1.88
C VAL A 177 -26.55 5.19 -1.02
N MET A 178 -27.15 6.27 -0.52
CA MET A 178 -28.34 6.21 0.31
C MET A 178 -29.54 5.69 -0.48
N ASP A 179 -29.75 6.21 -1.69
CA ASP A 179 -30.86 5.79 -2.58
C ASP A 179 -30.69 4.33 -3.02
N ALA A 180 -29.45 3.92 -3.35
CA ALA A 180 -29.17 2.53 -3.68
C ALA A 180 -29.47 1.57 -2.52
N MET A 181 -29.15 1.97 -1.29
CA MET A 181 -29.51 1.19 -0.09
C MET A 181 -31.01 1.15 0.17
N TRP A 182 -31.72 2.27 -0.05
CA TRP A 182 -33.17 2.31 0.08
C TRP A 182 -33.85 1.36 -0.92
N VAL A 183 -33.42 1.39 -2.19
CA VAL A 183 -33.91 0.49 -3.26
C VAL A 183 -33.64 -0.97 -2.88
N HIS A 184 -32.44 -1.28 -2.41
CA HIS A 184 -32.11 -2.63 -1.97
C HIS A 184 -32.97 -3.09 -0.78
N ASP A 185 -33.18 -2.23 0.22
CA ASP A 185 -33.91 -2.58 1.43
C ASP A 185 -35.41 -2.74 1.18
N ASN A 186 -36.01 -1.89 0.35
CA ASN A 186 -37.48 -1.84 0.14
C ASN A 186 -37.93 -2.64 -1.08
N LEU A 187 -37.19 -2.55 -2.19
CA LEU A 187 -37.56 -3.21 -3.46
C LEU A 187 -36.82 -4.52 -3.71
N LYS A 188 -35.83 -4.86 -2.87
CA LYS A 188 -34.97 -6.05 -3.01
C LYS A 188 -34.22 -6.12 -4.35
N GLN A 189 -33.98 -4.97 -4.97
CA GLN A 189 -33.22 -4.83 -6.22
C GLN A 189 -31.78 -4.43 -5.92
N GLU A 190 -30.82 -5.16 -6.48
CA GLU A 190 -29.39 -4.95 -6.25
C GLU A 190 -28.68 -4.13 -7.33
N ASP A 191 -29.31 -3.91 -8.48
CA ASP A 191 -28.67 -3.33 -9.67
C ASP A 191 -28.07 -1.95 -9.39
N TYR A 192 -28.81 -1.10 -8.68
CA TYR A 192 -28.34 0.22 -8.31
C TYR A 192 -27.18 0.13 -7.30
N LEU A 193 -27.28 -0.74 -6.30
CA LEU A 193 -26.22 -0.94 -5.33
C LEU A 193 -24.95 -1.50 -5.98
N ARG A 194 -25.08 -2.43 -6.94
CA ARG A 194 -23.95 -2.98 -7.71
C ARG A 194 -23.29 -1.93 -8.62
N ARG A 195 -24.03 -0.94 -9.08
CA ARG A 195 -23.49 0.21 -9.81
C ARG A 195 -22.68 1.13 -8.88
N VAL A 196 -23.20 1.41 -7.69
CA VAL A 196 -22.54 2.30 -6.71
C VAL A 196 -21.32 1.64 -6.07
N VAL A 197 -21.44 0.36 -5.72
CA VAL A 197 -20.37 -0.42 -5.07
C VAL A 197 -19.66 -1.29 -6.10
N MET A 198 -18.52 -0.83 -6.57
CA MET A 198 -17.68 -1.55 -7.52
C MET A 198 -16.86 -2.67 -6.84
N PRO A 199 -16.49 -3.75 -7.56
CA PRO A 199 -15.61 -4.80 -7.07
C PRO A 199 -14.20 -4.23 -6.77
N LEU A 200 -13.47 -4.89 -5.87
CA LEU A 200 -12.13 -4.45 -5.47
C LEU A 200 -11.08 -4.64 -6.58
N GLU A 201 -11.34 -5.53 -7.51
CA GLU A 201 -10.47 -5.85 -8.65
C GLU A 201 -10.24 -4.63 -9.56
N VAL A 202 -11.16 -3.69 -9.57
CA VAL A 202 -10.99 -2.40 -10.27
C VAL A 202 -9.73 -1.67 -9.78
N LEU A 203 -9.37 -1.78 -8.49
CA LEU A 203 -8.15 -1.17 -7.95
C LEU A 203 -6.86 -1.90 -8.33
N LEU A 204 -6.97 -3.04 -8.99
CA LEU A 204 -5.85 -3.92 -9.33
C LEU A 204 -5.58 -3.99 -10.84
N THR A 205 -6.29 -3.23 -11.66
CA THR A 205 -6.19 -3.28 -13.13
C THR A 205 -4.82 -2.88 -13.67
N ASN A 206 -4.07 -2.06 -12.95
CA ASN A 206 -2.72 -1.63 -13.34
C ASN A 206 -1.62 -2.65 -12.96
N TYR A 207 -1.96 -3.69 -12.20
CA TYR A 207 -1.00 -4.72 -11.83
C TYR A 207 -0.97 -5.83 -12.89
N LYS A 208 0.21 -6.30 -13.27
CA LYS A 208 0.35 -7.47 -14.13
C LYS A 208 -0.22 -8.70 -13.43
N ARG A 209 -0.92 -9.52 -14.20
CA ARG A 209 -1.72 -10.62 -13.70
C ARG A 209 -0.96 -11.94 -13.73
N VAL A 210 -1.09 -12.69 -12.64
CA VAL A 210 -0.59 -14.06 -12.49
C VAL A 210 -1.76 -14.94 -12.08
N VAL A 211 -2.18 -15.83 -12.97
CA VAL A 211 -3.28 -16.77 -12.71
C VAL A 211 -2.74 -18.02 -12.05
N VAL A 212 -3.36 -18.43 -10.96
CA VAL A 212 -2.96 -19.58 -10.14
C VAL A 212 -3.92 -20.75 -10.32
N LYS A 213 -3.41 -21.97 -10.15
CA LYS A 213 -4.24 -23.17 -10.10
C LYS A 213 -5.13 -23.15 -8.85
N ASP A 214 -6.37 -23.58 -8.95
CA ASP A 214 -7.35 -23.60 -7.85
C ASP A 214 -6.84 -24.34 -6.61
N SER A 215 -6.00 -25.37 -6.80
CA SER A 215 -5.37 -26.11 -5.72
C SER A 215 -4.40 -25.28 -4.86
N ALA A 216 -3.83 -24.21 -5.42
CA ALA A 216 -2.89 -23.32 -4.73
C ALA A 216 -3.57 -22.14 -4.05
N VAL A 217 -4.79 -21.77 -4.46
CA VAL A 217 -5.50 -20.56 -3.99
C VAL A 217 -5.56 -20.48 -2.48
N ASN A 218 -6.04 -21.52 -1.83
CA ASN A 218 -6.23 -21.48 -0.38
C ASN A 218 -4.89 -21.41 0.37
N ALA A 219 -3.83 -22.07 -0.11
CA ALA A 219 -2.49 -21.96 0.48
C ALA A 219 -1.97 -20.51 0.45
N ILE A 220 -2.21 -19.80 -0.67
CA ILE A 220 -1.87 -18.37 -0.81
C ILE A 220 -2.70 -17.52 0.15
N CYS A 221 -3.99 -17.81 0.34
CA CYS A 221 -4.84 -17.11 1.32
C CYS A 221 -4.31 -17.25 2.75
N TYR A 222 -3.58 -18.32 3.07
CA TYR A 222 -2.86 -18.50 4.33
C TYR A 222 -1.45 -17.91 4.36
N GLY A 223 -1.01 -17.28 3.26
CA GLY A 223 0.28 -16.58 3.16
C GLY A 223 1.43 -17.42 2.58
N ALA A 224 1.16 -18.59 2.02
CA ALA A 224 2.17 -19.38 1.33
C ALA A 224 2.66 -18.64 0.07
N LYS A 225 3.96 -18.76 -0.22
CA LYS A 225 4.55 -18.26 -1.47
C LYS A 225 3.96 -19.01 -2.66
N LEU A 226 3.79 -18.31 -3.78
CA LEU A 226 3.45 -18.97 -5.03
C LEU A 226 4.70 -19.64 -5.60
N MET A 227 4.62 -20.96 -5.80
CA MET A 227 5.66 -21.75 -6.44
C MET A 227 5.26 -22.10 -7.88
N ILE A 228 6.23 -22.42 -8.76
CA ILE A 228 5.99 -22.78 -10.16
C ILE A 228 4.90 -23.85 -10.32
N PRO A 229 4.82 -24.95 -9.55
CA PRO A 229 3.76 -25.94 -9.72
C PRO A 229 2.34 -25.38 -9.49
N GLY A 230 2.19 -24.27 -8.75
CA GLY A 230 0.93 -23.59 -8.53
C GLY A 230 0.59 -22.55 -9.61
N LEU A 231 1.51 -22.20 -10.47
CA LEU A 231 1.34 -21.26 -11.56
C LEU A 231 0.53 -21.89 -12.69
N LEU A 232 -0.38 -21.12 -13.30
CA LEU A 232 -1.16 -21.56 -14.45
C LEU A 232 -0.88 -20.68 -15.68
N ARG A 233 -1.03 -19.37 -15.55
CA ARG A 233 -0.77 -18.38 -16.60
C ARG A 233 -0.19 -17.11 -15.99
N TYR A 234 0.48 -16.33 -16.80
CA TYR A 234 1.05 -15.03 -16.38
C TYR A 234 1.10 -14.08 -17.57
N GLU A 235 1.06 -12.80 -17.27
CA GLU A 235 1.17 -11.71 -18.23
C GLU A 235 2.63 -11.52 -18.65
N ALA A 236 2.88 -11.05 -19.87
CA ALA A 236 4.22 -10.81 -20.38
C ALA A 236 4.92 -9.62 -19.68
N GLY A 237 6.24 -9.62 -19.72
CA GLY A 237 7.06 -8.49 -19.25
C GLY A 237 7.10 -8.31 -17.73
N ILE A 238 6.76 -9.33 -16.93
CA ILE A 238 6.93 -9.27 -15.47
C ILE A 238 8.41 -9.28 -15.14
N GLU A 239 8.84 -8.32 -14.29
CA GLU A 239 10.21 -8.20 -13.81
C GLU A 239 10.34 -8.59 -12.33
N VAL A 240 11.57 -8.95 -11.92
CA VAL A 240 11.86 -9.31 -10.52
C VAL A 240 11.70 -8.07 -9.64
N GLY A 241 10.94 -8.22 -8.55
CA GLY A 241 10.64 -7.13 -7.60
C GLY A 241 9.37 -6.35 -7.95
N GLU A 242 8.77 -6.58 -9.13
CA GLU A 242 7.52 -5.94 -9.53
C GLU A 242 6.33 -6.44 -8.70
N GLU A 243 5.40 -5.55 -8.42
CA GLU A 243 4.13 -5.92 -7.78
C GLU A 243 3.18 -6.54 -8.80
N VAL A 244 2.69 -7.72 -8.51
CA VAL A 244 1.77 -8.47 -9.36
C VAL A 244 0.51 -8.85 -8.59
N VAL A 245 -0.61 -8.99 -9.30
CA VAL A 245 -1.84 -9.52 -8.73
C VAL A 245 -1.96 -11.01 -9.02
N LEU A 246 -2.17 -11.80 -7.97
CA LEU A 246 -2.48 -13.22 -8.07
C LEU A 246 -3.99 -13.38 -8.18
N MET A 247 -4.45 -14.08 -9.22
CA MET A 247 -5.87 -14.23 -9.56
C MET A 247 -6.25 -15.70 -9.71
N THR A 248 -7.51 -15.98 -9.47
CA THR A 248 -8.11 -17.29 -9.76
C THR A 248 -8.39 -17.45 -11.26
N THR A 249 -8.71 -18.65 -11.68
CA THR A 249 -9.19 -18.95 -13.04
C THR A 249 -10.51 -18.25 -13.39
N LYS A 250 -11.26 -17.81 -12.37
CA LYS A 250 -12.52 -17.06 -12.50
C LYS A 250 -12.35 -15.54 -12.56
N GLY A 251 -11.10 -15.05 -12.45
CA GLY A 251 -10.82 -13.61 -12.46
C GLY A 251 -10.92 -12.92 -11.10
N GLU A 252 -11.07 -13.66 -10.01
CA GLU A 252 -11.12 -13.10 -8.64
C GLU A 252 -9.70 -12.84 -8.12
N ALA A 253 -9.49 -11.69 -7.46
CA ALA A 253 -8.18 -11.37 -6.88
C ALA A 253 -7.94 -12.13 -5.57
N ILE A 254 -6.84 -12.89 -5.50
CA ILE A 254 -6.44 -13.62 -4.31
C ILE A 254 -5.55 -12.76 -3.42
N ALA A 255 -4.49 -12.21 -4.00
CA ALA A 255 -3.48 -11.46 -3.27
C ALA A 255 -2.65 -10.56 -4.19
N VAL A 256 -2.05 -9.52 -3.61
CA VAL A 256 -0.95 -8.79 -4.24
C VAL A 256 0.35 -9.42 -3.75
N GLY A 257 1.23 -9.74 -4.68
CA GLY A 257 2.55 -10.33 -4.44
C GLY A 257 3.68 -9.49 -5.04
N ILE A 258 4.91 -9.88 -4.73
CA ILE A 258 6.13 -9.33 -5.33
C ILE A 258 6.76 -10.46 -6.13
N ALA A 259 6.91 -10.27 -7.44
CA ALA A 259 7.53 -11.23 -8.33
C ALA A 259 8.98 -11.54 -7.91
N GLN A 260 9.34 -12.79 -7.89
CA GLN A 260 10.69 -13.28 -7.58
C GLN A 260 11.39 -13.84 -8.83
N MET A 261 10.66 -13.97 -9.92
CA MET A 261 11.13 -14.42 -11.22
C MET A 261 10.58 -13.49 -12.29
N ASN A 262 11.35 -13.26 -13.34
CA ASN A 262 10.86 -12.59 -14.53
C ASN A 262 10.14 -13.59 -15.47
N THR A 263 9.46 -13.08 -16.48
CA THR A 263 8.68 -13.87 -17.44
C THR A 263 9.50 -14.96 -18.13
N ALA A 264 10.76 -14.68 -18.49
CA ALA A 264 11.63 -15.65 -19.16
C ALA A 264 11.97 -16.83 -18.25
N VAL A 265 12.30 -16.57 -16.98
CA VAL A 265 12.59 -17.61 -15.99
C VAL A 265 11.33 -18.42 -15.66
N MET A 266 10.15 -17.79 -15.58
CA MET A 266 8.88 -18.50 -15.36
C MET A 266 8.57 -19.48 -16.50
N ALA A 267 9.01 -19.18 -17.74
CA ALA A 267 8.79 -20.02 -18.91
C ALA A 267 9.73 -21.23 -18.98
N THR A 268 10.92 -21.14 -18.39
CA THR A 268 11.99 -22.14 -18.54
C THR A 268 12.20 -23.02 -17.31
N CYS A 269 11.82 -22.54 -16.10
CA CYS A 269 12.02 -23.28 -14.86
C CYS A 269 10.80 -24.14 -14.51
N ASP A 270 11.04 -25.30 -13.97
CA ASP A 270 10.04 -26.24 -13.45
C ASP A 270 9.84 -26.15 -11.93
N HIS A 271 10.73 -25.46 -11.23
CA HIS A 271 10.69 -25.27 -9.77
C HIS A 271 11.12 -23.85 -9.38
N GLY A 272 10.77 -23.46 -8.15
CA GLY A 272 11.16 -22.17 -7.59
C GLY A 272 9.97 -21.33 -7.15
N CYS A 273 10.28 -20.15 -6.58
CA CYS A 273 9.30 -19.21 -6.06
C CYS A 273 8.97 -18.14 -7.10
N VAL A 274 7.73 -18.14 -7.58
CA VAL A 274 7.23 -17.15 -8.55
C VAL A 274 6.99 -15.79 -7.88
N ALA A 275 6.27 -15.79 -6.75
CA ALA A 275 5.93 -14.56 -6.04
C ALA A 275 5.86 -14.77 -4.53
N LYS A 276 6.36 -13.77 -3.78
CA LYS A 276 6.13 -13.62 -2.34
C LYS A 276 4.84 -12.82 -2.11
N ILE A 277 4.02 -13.27 -1.16
CA ILE A 277 2.77 -12.59 -0.85
C ILE A 277 3.06 -11.31 -0.06
N LYS A 278 2.63 -10.18 -0.60
CA LYS A 278 2.67 -8.87 0.06
C LYS A 278 1.39 -8.66 0.88
N ARG A 279 0.23 -8.95 0.28
CA ARG A 279 -1.07 -8.77 0.92
C ARG A 279 -2.12 -9.69 0.35
N VAL A 280 -2.74 -10.48 1.21
CA VAL A 280 -3.88 -11.34 0.85
C VAL A 280 -5.16 -10.50 0.86
N VAL A 281 -5.98 -10.64 -0.17
CA VAL A 281 -7.26 -9.94 -0.35
C VAL A 281 -8.43 -10.92 -0.16
N MET A 282 -8.39 -12.08 -0.81
CA MET A 282 -9.42 -13.10 -0.74
C MET A 282 -9.59 -13.68 0.68
N GLU A 283 -10.77 -14.14 1.00
CA GLU A 283 -11.04 -14.84 2.26
C GLU A 283 -10.39 -16.22 2.30
N ARG A 284 -10.06 -16.63 3.52
CA ARG A 284 -9.58 -18.00 3.75
C ARG A 284 -10.74 -18.96 3.57
N ASP A 285 -10.40 -20.16 3.12
CA ASP A 285 -11.34 -21.29 2.96
C ASP A 285 -12.49 -21.05 1.96
N THR A 286 -12.41 -20.00 1.11
CA THR A 286 -13.27 -19.82 -0.07
C THR A 286 -13.05 -20.95 -1.07
N TYR A 287 -11.80 -21.40 -1.20
CA TYR A 287 -11.41 -22.57 -1.98
C TYR A 287 -11.02 -23.72 -1.05
N PRO A 288 -11.25 -25.01 -1.44
CA PRO A 288 -10.95 -26.14 -0.59
C PRO A 288 -9.44 -26.25 -0.27
N ARG A 289 -9.14 -26.69 0.94
CA ARG A 289 -7.76 -26.94 1.39
C ARG A 289 -7.18 -28.15 0.68
N ARG A 290 -6.18 -27.93 -0.17
CA ARG A 290 -5.51 -28.97 -0.93
C ARG A 290 -4.00 -29.05 -0.67
N TRP A 291 -3.51 -28.49 0.44
CA TRP A 291 -2.12 -28.65 0.85
C TRP A 291 -1.93 -29.82 1.82
N GLY A 292 -0.69 -30.29 1.92
CA GLY A 292 -0.35 -31.41 2.78
C GLY A 292 -0.80 -32.77 2.22
N LEU A 293 -0.99 -32.84 0.90
CA LEU A 293 -1.31 -34.07 0.17
C LEU A 293 -0.07 -34.71 -0.49
N GLY A 294 1.05 -33.97 -0.54
CA GLY A 294 2.31 -34.49 -1.09
C GLY A 294 2.97 -35.52 -0.18
N PRO A 295 3.87 -36.38 -0.72
CA PRO A 295 4.50 -37.47 0.02
C PRO A 295 5.26 -37.00 1.27
N THR A 296 5.99 -35.88 1.18
CA THR A 296 6.72 -35.30 2.32
C THR A 296 5.77 -34.82 3.42
N ALA A 297 4.65 -34.20 3.05
CA ALA A 297 3.65 -33.72 4.01
C ALA A 297 2.89 -34.88 4.66
N GLN A 298 2.62 -35.95 3.92
CA GLN A 298 2.01 -37.18 4.46
C GLN A 298 2.96 -37.88 5.42
N ALA A 299 4.24 -38.02 5.06
CA ALA A 299 5.27 -38.57 5.94
C ALA A 299 5.38 -37.76 7.25
N LYS A 300 5.37 -36.41 7.15
CA LYS A 300 5.36 -35.53 8.33
C LYS A 300 4.13 -35.75 9.19
N LYS A 301 2.93 -35.88 8.61
CA LYS A 301 1.69 -36.14 9.34
C LYS A 301 1.75 -37.49 10.07
N LYS A 302 2.31 -38.53 9.40
CA LYS A 302 2.50 -39.84 10.00
C LYS A 302 3.43 -39.80 11.20
N LEU A 303 4.57 -39.08 11.11
CA LEU A 303 5.50 -38.88 12.21
C LEU A 303 4.89 -38.11 13.38
N ILE A 304 4.00 -37.14 13.11
CA ILE A 304 3.24 -36.44 14.17
C ILE A 304 2.26 -37.41 14.85
N ALA A 305 1.54 -38.22 14.08
CA ALA A 305 0.59 -39.21 14.63
C ALA A 305 1.29 -40.29 15.46
N GLU A 306 2.51 -40.67 15.06
CA GLU A 306 3.37 -41.64 15.81
C GLU A 306 4.07 -40.99 17.02
N GLY A 307 3.86 -39.71 17.29
CA GLY A 307 4.52 -38.99 18.41
C GLY A 307 6.03 -38.77 18.23
N LYS A 308 6.55 -38.96 17.00
CA LYS A 308 7.95 -38.71 16.65
C LYS A 308 8.24 -37.25 16.30
N LEU A 309 7.20 -36.45 16.16
CA LEU A 309 7.25 -34.98 16.02
C LEU A 309 6.19 -34.39 16.94
N ASP A 310 6.39 -33.16 17.41
CA ASP A 310 5.38 -32.45 18.17
C ASP A 310 4.16 -32.08 17.29
N LYS A 311 3.07 -31.59 17.91
CA LYS A 311 1.85 -31.17 17.23
C LYS A 311 2.06 -30.06 16.18
N PHE A 312 3.18 -29.35 16.26
CA PHE A 312 3.57 -28.29 15.30
C PHE A 312 4.56 -28.80 14.26
N GLY A 313 4.96 -30.08 14.34
CA GLY A 313 5.90 -30.71 13.44
C GLY A 313 7.35 -30.32 13.69
N LYS A 314 7.70 -29.93 14.92
CA LYS A 314 9.07 -29.75 15.37
C LYS A 314 9.65 -31.09 15.82
N PRO A 315 10.96 -31.30 15.60
CA PRO A 315 11.66 -32.48 16.11
C PRO A 315 11.56 -32.61 17.63
N ASN A 316 11.47 -33.85 18.13
CA ASN A 316 11.58 -34.22 19.52
C ASN A 316 12.61 -35.36 19.69
N ASP A 317 12.84 -35.83 20.91
CA ASP A 317 13.84 -36.87 21.22
C ASP A 317 13.59 -38.20 20.50
N LYS A 318 12.38 -38.43 19.98
CA LYS A 318 11.98 -39.62 19.22
C LYS A 318 12.03 -39.46 17.70
N THR A 319 12.51 -38.31 17.21
CA THR A 319 12.54 -38.01 15.77
C THR A 319 13.61 -38.84 15.08
N PRO A 320 13.31 -39.55 13.96
CA PRO A 320 14.30 -40.30 13.19
C PRO A 320 15.41 -39.42 12.66
N ALA A 321 16.65 -39.89 12.74
CA ALA A 321 17.84 -39.17 12.26
C ALA A 321 17.78 -38.82 10.75
N GLU A 322 17.15 -39.68 9.94
CA GLU A 322 16.93 -39.43 8.51
C GLU A 322 16.06 -38.22 8.25
N TYR A 323 15.01 -37.99 9.07
CA TYR A 323 14.15 -36.84 8.96
C TYR A 323 14.90 -35.54 9.31
N LEU A 324 15.79 -35.59 10.33
CA LEU A 324 16.61 -34.46 10.71
C LEU A 324 17.61 -34.03 9.62
N ARG A 325 18.11 -34.99 8.83
CA ARG A 325 19.01 -34.72 7.69
C ARG A 325 18.27 -34.13 6.48
N ALA A 326 17.01 -34.50 6.30
CA ALA A 326 16.20 -34.11 5.13
C ALA A 326 15.53 -32.72 5.27
N VAL A 327 15.43 -32.17 6.48
CA VAL A 327 14.79 -30.85 6.74
C VAL A 327 15.87 -29.83 7.09
N PRO A 328 16.23 -28.91 6.19
CA PRO A 328 17.07 -27.78 6.56
C PRO A 328 16.32 -26.95 7.60
N ASP A 329 16.99 -26.67 8.73
CA ASP A 329 16.43 -25.91 9.85
C ASP A 329 15.74 -24.63 9.38
N ALA A 330 14.48 -24.50 9.71
CA ALA A 330 13.65 -23.33 9.36
C ALA A 330 14.14 -22.01 9.99
N ASN A 331 15.19 -22.04 10.81
CA ASN A 331 15.77 -20.91 11.54
C ASN A 331 17.20 -20.53 11.11
N GLY A 332 17.72 -21.10 10.01
CA GLY A 332 19.04 -20.64 9.46
C GLY A 332 20.26 -20.84 10.38
N ALA A 333 20.18 -21.67 11.39
CA ALA A 333 21.33 -22.08 12.20
C ALA A 333 22.00 -23.27 11.51
N LYS A 334 23.16 -23.04 10.88
CA LYS A 334 24.04 -24.08 10.39
C LYS A 334 24.43 -24.97 11.55
N ALA A 335 24.06 -26.26 11.51
CA ALA A 335 24.63 -27.28 12.38
C ALA A 335 26.16 -27.26 12.17
N LYS A 336 26.91 -27.09 13.26
CA LYS A 336 28.35 -27.26 13.26
C LYS A 336 28.61 -28.74 13.07
N ASP A 337 29.14 -29.10 11.93
CA ASP A 337 29.64 -30.41 11.63
C ASP A 337 30.90 -30.64 12.49
N ALA A 338 30.82 -31.59 13.42
CA ALA A 338 31.94 -32.07 14.18
C ALA A 338 32.57 -33.23 13.40
N GLY A 339 33.65 -32.96 12.68
CA GLY A 339 34.37 -33.98 11.91
C GLY A 339 35.65 -33.42 11.26
N GLU A 340 36.73 -33.44 12.01
CA GLU A 340 38.15 -33.61 11.69
C GLU A 340 38.71 -33.20 10.30
N ARG A 341 39.67 -32.27 10.42
CA ARG A 341 40.99 -32.16 9.71
C ARG A 341 41.02 -32.09 8.18
N ASP A 342 41.49 -30.97 7.64
CA ASP A 342 42.89 -30.91 7.17
C ASP A 342 43.37 -29.48 7.04
N LYS A 343 44.66 -29.28 7.45
CA LYS A 343 45.41 -28.05 7.35
C LYS A 343 45.95 -27.91 5.92
N ARG A 344 45.79 -26.77 5.30
CA ARG A 344 46.81 -26.17 4.42
C ARG A 344 46.65 -24.66 4.27
N GLU A 345 47.63 -24.00 4.79
CA GLU A 345 48.42 -22.83 4.41
C GLU A 345 47.80 -21.61 3.70
N ARG A 346 48.08 -20.55 4.35
CA ARG A 346 48.09 -19.12 4.15
C ARG A 346 48.54 -18.62 2.79
N SER A 347 47.98 -17.51 2.38
CA SER A 347 48.71 -16.24 2.18
C SER A 347 47.74 -15.05 2.08
N PRO A 348 48.20 -13.80 2.39
CA PRO A 348 47.35 -12.70 2.85
C PRO A 348 47.21 -11.60 1.79
N GLY A 349 46.21 -10.75 1.95
CA GLY A 349 46.12 -9.52 1.17
C GLY A 349 44.86 -8.70 1.45
N ALA A 350 45.05 -7.68 2.24
CA ALA A 350 44.53 -6.31 2.21
C ALA A 350 43.00 -6.06 2.36
N ASP A 351 42.61 -5.57 3.53
CA ASP A 351 42.10 -4.22 3.85
C ASP A 351 40.91 -3.69 3.01
N VAL A 352 39.83 -3.17 3.60
CA VAL A 352 39.64 -1.96 4.42
C VAL A 352 38.18 -1.72 4.71
N SER A 353 37.87 -1.26 5.92
CA SER A 353 36.85 -0.38 6.43
C SER A 353 35.53 -1.08 6.88
N GLY A 354 35.15 -0.96 8.09
CA GLY A 354 35.10 0.20 8.97
C GLY A 354 33.69 0.30 9.49
N ASP A 355 33.37 -0.39 10.61
CA ASP A 355 32.06 -0.29 11.27
C ASP A 355 32.22 0.57 12.55
N SER A 356 31.49 1.68 12.57
CA SER A 356 31.56 2.72 13.60
C SER A 356 30.85 2.33 14.89
N PRO A 357 31.39 2.71 16.07
CA PRO A 357 30.87 2.29 17.38
C PRO A 357 29.62 2.99 17.91
N GLU A 358 28.99 3.89 17.17
CA GLU A 358 27.90 4.74 17.69
C GLU A 358 26.53 4.06 17.87
N LYS A 359 26.27 2.98 17.16
CA LYS A 359 24.93 2.32 17.24
C LYS A 359 24.68 1.46 18.49
N LYS A 360 25.71 1.22 19.31
CA LYS A 360 25.55 0.45 20.56
C LYS A 360 25.24 1.32 21.79
N LYS A 361 25.56 2.62 21.77
CA LYS A 361 25.28 3.55 22.88
C LYS A 361 23.79 3.93 22.96
N ASP A 362 23.13 4.17 21.84
CA ASP A 362 21.73 4.59 21.80
C ASP A 362 20.71 3.56 22.31
N LYS A 363 21.05 2.26 22.22
CA LYS A 363 20.16 1.22 22.77
C LYS A 363 20.25 1.07 24.28
N LYS A 364 21.39 1.41 24.87
CA LYS A 364 21.60 1.31 26.34
C LYS A 364 20.95 2.48 27.07
N GLU A 365 21.05 3.69 26.54
CA GLU A 365 20.39 4.87 27.11
C GLU A 365 18.85 4.82 27.06
N LYS A 366 18.29 4.23 25.99
CA LYS A 366 16.82 4.07 25.89
C LYS A 366 16.28 3.04 26.90
N LYS A 367 17.05 2.05 27.28
CA LYS A 367 16.65 1.05 28.27
C LYS A 367 16.67 1.61 29.69
N GLU A 368 17.71 2.38 30.02
CA GLU A 368 17.84 3.02 31.34
C GLU A 368 16.79 4.13 31.59
N LYS A 369 16.40 4.88 30.54
CA LYS A 369 15.34 5.90 30.66
C LYS A 369 13.95 5.27 30.85
N LYS A 370 13.72 4.06 30.34
CA LYS A 370 12.45 3.34 30.51
C LYS A 370 12.32 2.78 31.93
N GLU A 371 13.40 2.20 32.48
CA GLU A 371 13.42 1.67 33.84
C GLU A 371 13.32 2.76 34.94
N LYS A 372 13.87 3.97 34.67
CA LYS A 372 13.72 5.12 35.57
C LYS A 372 12.29 5.70 35.59
N LYS A 373 11.58 5.60 34.46
CA LYS A 373 10.19 6.06 34.38
C LYS A 373 9.23 5.09 35.08
N GLU A 374 9.43 3.79 34.95
CA GLU A 374 8.62 2.79 35.66
C GLU A 374 8.83 2.78 37.19
N LYS A 375 10.03 3.19 37.68
CA LYS A 375 10.28 3.36 39.10
C LYS A 375 9.67 4.64 39.69
N LYS A 376 9.47 5.67 38.86
CA LYS A 376 8.82 6.93 39.30
C LYS A 376 7.31 6.76 39.41
N ASP A 377 6.70 6.06 38.44
CA ASP A 377 5.25 5.80 38.43
C ASP A 377 4.79 4.83 39.53
N LYS A 378 5.74 4.07 40.14
CA LYS A 378 5.46 3.22 41.31
C LYS A 378 5.59 3.95 42.64
N LYS A 379 6.29 5.10 42.69
CA LYS A 379 6.46 5.90 43.90
C LYS A 379 5.33 6.90 44.15
N ASP A 380 4.62 7.25 43.06
CA ASP A 380 3.48 8.18 43.14
C ASP A 380 2.13 7.46 43.37
N LYS A 381 2.15 6.16 43.63
CA LYS A 381 0.97 5.32 43.93
C LYS A 381 1.03 4.61 45.29
N SER A 382 1.95 5.00 46.19
CA SER A 382 1.98 4.51 47.57
C SER A 382 1.69 5.66 48.58
#